data_a6761afe07d01187366e4af2740fc6a3
#
_entry.id   a6761afe07d01187366e4af2740fc6a3
#
_cell.length_a   1.000
_cell.length_b   1.000
_cell.length_c   1.000
_cell.angle_alpha   90.00
_cell.angle_beta   90.00
_cell.angle_gamma   90.00
#
_symmetry.space_group_name_H-M   'P 1'
#
loop_
_entity.id
_entity.type
_entity.pdbx_description
1 polymer ?
#
loop_
_entity_poly.entity_id
_entity_poly.type
_entity_poly.pdbx_seq_one_letter_code
_entity_poly.pdbx_strand_id
1 'polypeptide(L)'
;MGERLAGKKAVITGGASGLGVAIARMFVEQGAQVALTDINLAGAQKIADELNASRQGCASAHAHDVADEEQWIDALAKANTEMNGINILVNNAGIGTMGSIEQESYANWKKVMAVDADSVFLGCKYAMQYMKQNQPGSIINMSSIAGLYAAASMPAYNAAKAAVWLLSKSVALHCATSGYQIRSNSIHPVFIRTPILDGITDALGVKTTEERDKVLTRGIPMRRIGEPEDVAYAAVYLASDESKFITGIELKIDGGMSAQ
;
A
#
# COMPACT_ATOMS: atom_id res chain seq x y z
N MET A 1 -1.44 0.31 -24.57
CA MET A 1 -1.95 0.19 -23.20
C MET A 1 -2.22 -1.27 -22.93
N GLY A 2 -1.82 -1.77 -21.77
CA GLY A 2 -2.17 -3.12 -21.33
C GLY A 2 -3.61 -3.16 -20.84
N GLU A 3 -4.24 -4.35 -20.87
CA GLU A 3 -5.62 -4.55 -20.40
C GLU A 3 -5.69 -5.54 -19.22
N ARG A 4 -4.57 -5.71 -18.49
CA ARG A 4 -4.46 -6.67 -17.37
C ARG A 4 -5.46 -6.41 -16.24
N LEU A 5 -5.92 -5.15 -16.11
CA LEU A 5 -6.88 -4.69 -15.13
C LEU A 5 -8.16 -4.11 -15.77
N ALA A 6 -8.46 -4.48 -17.01
CA ALA A 6 -9.70 -4.04 -17.67
C ALA A 6 -10.93 -4.39 -16.82
N GLY A 7 -11.79 -3.39 -16.56
CA GLY A 7 -13.01 -3.53 -15.74
C GLY A 7 -12.76 -3.65 -14.23
N LYS A 8 -11.51 -3.61 -13.76
CA LYS A 8 -11.21 -3.57 -12.31
C LYS A 8 -11.42 -2.18 -11.75
N LYS A 9 -11.84 -2.11 -10.48
CA LYS A 9 -12.25 -0.92 -9.74
C LYS A 9 -11.55 -0.91 -8.40
N ALA A 10 -10.53 -0.05 -8.27
CA ALA A 10 -9.59 -0.07 -7.16
C ALA A 10 -9.74 1.15 -6.24
N VAL A 11 -9.78 0.92 -4.94
CA VAL A 11 -9.53 1.96 -3.94
C VAL A 11 -8.07 1.87 -3.52
N ILE A 12 -7.36 3.01 -3.52
CA ILE A 12 -5.94 3.12 -3.18
C ILE A 12 -5.78 4.18 -2.10
N THR A 13 -5.37 3.79 -0.89
CA THR A 13 -5.09 4.72 0.21
C THR A 13 -3.66 5.28 0.10
N GLY A 14 -3.45 6.52 0.56
CA GLY A 14 -2.17 7.22 0.38
C GLY A 14 -1.93 7.58 -1.10
N GLY A 15 -2.99 7.97 -1.80
CA GLY A 15 -3.00 8.21 -3.24
C GLY A 15 -2.39 9.55 -3.69
N ALA A 16 -1.95 10.41 -2.76
CA ALA A 16 -1.40 11.71 -3.08
C ALA A 16 0.12 11.69 -3.35
N SER A 17 0.84 10.63 -3.01
CA SER A 17 2.31 10.58 -3.12
C SER A 17 2.89 9.16 -3.24
N GLY A 18 4.16 9.06 -3.55
CA GLY A 18 4.97 7.85 -3.44
C GLY A 18 4.41 6.63 -4.17
N LEU A 19 4.33 5.50 -3.45
CA LEU A 19 3.86 4.23 -4.02
C LEU A 19 2.39 4.29 -4.47
N GLY A 20 1.52 5.01 -3.72
CA GLY A 20 0.10 5.14 -4.08
C GLY A 20 -0.09 5.76 -5.46
N VAL A 21 0.67 6.79 -5.79
CA VAL A 21 0.66 7.44 -7.12
C VAL A 21 1.18 6.50 -8.20
N ALA A 22 2.30 5.80 -7.97
CA ALA A 22 2.86 4.87 -8.95
C ALA A 22 1.90 3.71 -9.24
N ILE A 23 1.28 3.15 -8.20
CA ILE A 23 0.27 2.09 -8.33
C ILE A 23 -0.94 2.61 -9.11
N ALA A 24 -1.45 3.80 -8.77
CA ALA A 24 -2.60 4.39 -9.44
C ALA A 24 -2.36 4.60 -10.94
N ARG A 25 -1.22 5.21 -11.30
CA ARG A 25 -0.83 5.42 -12.70
C ARG A 25 -0.78 4.10 -13.47
N MET A 26 -0.11 3.12 -12.92
CA MET A 26 0.02 1.82 -13.57
C MET A 26 -1.31 1.07 -13.63
N PHE A 27 -2.17 1.16 -12.62
CA PHE A 27 -3.51 0.56 -12.65
C PHE A 27 -4.37 1.17 -13.75
N VAL A 28 -4.36 2.50 -13.90
CA VAL A 28 -5.07 3.20 -14.97
C VAL A 28 -4.51 2.84 -16.35
N GLU A 29 -3.18 2.76 -16.49
CA GLU A 29 -2.52 2.32 -17.73
C GLU A 29 -2.92 0.88 -18.12
N GLN A 30 -3.16 0.01 -17.12
CA GLN A 30 -3.60 -1.37 -17.33
C GLN A 30 -5.13 -1.53 -17.40
N GLY A 31 -5.89 -0.44 -17.48
CA GLY A 31 -7.33 -0.47 -17.74
C GLY A 31 -8.25 -0.33 -16.53
N ALA A 32 -7.75 -0.22 -15.30
CA ALA A 32 -8.58 -0.07 -14.10
C ALA A 32 -9.18 1.35 -13.95
N GLN A 33 -10.29 1.46 -13.23
CA GLN A 33 -10.72 2.70 -12.58
C GLN A 33 -10.14 2.75 -11.16
N VAL A 34 -9.79 3.95 -10.67
CA VAL A 34 -9.20 4.13 -9.35
C VAL A 34 -9.88 5.24 -8.54
N ALA A 35 -10.14 4.98 -7.27
CA ALA A 35 -10.48 6.00 -6.29
C ALA A 35 -9.27 6.21 -5.37
N LEU A 36 -8.67 7.39 -5.42
CA LEU A 36 -7.52 7.77 -4.61
C LEU A 36 -8.01 8.37 -3.31
N THR A 37 -7.57 7.83 -2.17
CA THR A 37 -7.92 8.40 -0.88
C THR A 37 -6.66 8.85 -0.14
N ASP A 38 -6.69 10.04 0.45
CA ASP A 38 -5.56 10.63 1.16
C ASP A 38 -6.02 11.70 2.14
N ILE A 39 -5.27 11.93 3.21
CA ILE A 39 -5.46 13.09 4.09
C ILE A 39 -5.15 14.40 3.35
N ASN A 40 -4.25 14.36 2.37
CA ASN A 40 -3.96 15.44 1.44
C ASN A 40 -4.86 15.35 0.20
N LEU A 41 -6.14 15.72 0.36
CA LEU A 41 -7.09 15.71 -0.76
C LEU A 41 -6.62 16.48 -1.98
N ALA A 42 -5.99 17.66 -1.79
CA ALA A 42 -5.52 18.47 -2.93
C ALA A 42 -4.46 17.74 -3.75
N GLY A 43 -3.54 17.01 -3.08
CA GLY A 43 -2.56 16.16 -3.74
C GLY A 43 -3.20 15.00 -4.50
N ALA A 44 -4.14 14.28 -3.87
CA ALA A 44 -4.85 13.19 -4.51
C ALA A 44 -5.70 13.66 -5.70
N GLN A 45 -6.38 14.82 -5.58
CA GLN A 45 -7.15 15.43 -6.67
C GLN A 45 -6.27 15.78 -7.88
N LYS A 46 -5.09 16.37 -7.64
CA LYS A 46 -4.14 16.65 -8.72
C LYS A 46 -3.78 15.39 -9.50
N ILE A 47 -3.51 14.28 -8.81
CA ILE A 47 -3.20 13.01 -9.46
C ILE A 47 -4.42 12.46 -10.22
N ALA A 48 -5.62 12.54 -9.64
CA ALA A 48 -6.84 12.12 -10.32
C ALA A 48 -7.09 12.94 -11.61
N ASP A 49 -6.85 14.26 -11.58
CA ASP A 49 -6.99 15.12 -12.75
C ASP A 49 -5.97 14.76 -13.84
N GLU A 50 -4.70 14.50 -13.46
CA GLU A 50 -3.66 14.04 -14.40
C GLU A 50 -4.05 12.70 -15.06
N LEU A 51 -4.60 11.75 -14.30
CA LEU A 51 -5.06 10.46 -14.81
C LEU A 51 -6.25 10.63 -15.75
N ASN A 52 -7.22 11.47 -15.38
CA ASN A 52 -8.41 11.75 -16.19
C ASN A 52 -8.07 12.49 -17.50
N ALA A 53 -6.99 13.27 -17.54
CA ALA A 53 -6.50 13.86 -18.78
C ALA A 53 -6.04 12.80 -19.80
N SER A 54 -5.55 11.65 -19.33
CA SER A 54 -5.14 10.53 -20.19
C SER A 54 -6.30 9.60 -20.56
N ARG A 55 -7.27 9.42 -19.63
CA ARG A 55 -8.47 8.59 -19.81
C ARG A 55 -9.60 9.15 -18.94
N GLN A 56 -10.55 9.81 -19.57
CA GLN A 56 -11.67 10.47 -18.88
C GLN A 56 -12.46 9.49 -17.98
N GLY A 57 -12.76 9.93 -16.75
CA GLY A 57 -13.57 9.18 -15.78
C GLY A 57 -12.87 7.94 -15.18
N CYS A 58 -11.56 7.84 -15.30
CA CYS A 58 -10.81 6.70 -14.76
C CYS A 58 -10.35 6.88 -13.30
N ALA A 59 -10.39 8.10 -12.76
CA ALA A 59 -9.90 8.38 -11.42
C ALA A 59 -10.79 9.37 -10.67
N SER A 60 -10.95 9.16 -9.36
CA SER A 60 -11.54 10.12 -8.42
C SER A 60 -10.64 10.28 -7.19
N ALA A 61 -10.92 11.32 -6.37
CA ALA A 61 -10.15 11.59 -5.16
C ALA A 61 -11.07 11.92 -3.98
N HIS A 62 -10.74 11.40 -2.79
CA HIS A 62 -11.52 11.61 -1.57
C HIS A 62 -10.59 11.93 -0.39
N ALA A 63 -11.01 12.89 0.46
CA ALA A 63 -10.36 13.12 1.75
C ALA A 63 -10.57 11.89 2.66
N HIS A 64 -9.48 11.39 3.27
CA HIS A 64 -9.55 10.20 4.09
C HIS A 64 -8.36 10.12 5.05
N ASP A 65 -8.61 10.30 6.33
CA ASP A 65 -7.71 9.87 7.38
C ASP A 65 -7.94 8.37 7.65
N VAL A 66 -7.00 7.55 7.26
CA VAL A 66 -7.11 6.09 7.41
C VAL A 66 -7.11 5.61 8.87
N ALA A 67 -6.75 6.47 9.83
CA ALA A 67 -6.85 6.17 11.26
C ALA A 67 -8.27 6.39 11.81
N ASP A 68 -9.18 6.94 11.02
CA ASP A 68 -10.57 7.25 11.40
C ASP A 68 -11.54 6.23 10.80
N GLU A 69 -12.24 5.48 11.66
CA GLU A 69 -13.17 4.44 11.24
C GLU A 69 -14.37 4.96 10.44
N GLU A 70 -14.92 6.12 10.80
CA GLU A 70 -16.08 6.71 10.13
C GLU A 70 -15.70 7.18 8.70
N GLN A 71 -14.49 7.72 8.56
CA GLN A 71 -13.98 8.13 7.24
C GLN A 71 -13.74 6.95 6.32
N TRP A 72 -13.39 5.75 6.82
CA TRP A 72 -13.36 4.54 6.02
C TRP A 72 -14.73 4.19 5.45
N ILE A 73 -15.79 4.27 6.26
CA ILE A 73 -17.17 3.97 5.83
C ILE A 73 -17.58 4.96 4.73
N ASP A 74 -17.34 6.25 4.93
CA ASP A 74 -17.70 7.31 3.98
C ASP A 74 -16.91 7.21 2.66
N ALA A 75 -15.58 7.07 2.74
CA ALA A 75 -14.72 7.01 1.56
C ALA A 75 -15.04 5.80 0.68
N LEU A 76 -15.26 4.62 1.27
CA LEU A 76 -15.62 3.42 0.52
C LEU A 76 -17.03 3.52 -0.09
N ALA A 77 -18.00 4.13 0.61
CA ALA A 77 -19.34 4.32 0.08
C ALA A 77 -19.34 5.25 -1.16
N LYS A 78 -18.58 6.36 -1.08
CA LYS A 78 -18.40 7.29 -2.21
C LYS A 78 -17.73 6.60 -3.40
N ALA A 79 -16.59 5.95 -3.16
CA ALA A 79 -15.85 5.23 -4.21
C ALA A 79 -16.70 4.13 -4.87
N ASN A 80 -17.46 3.37 -4.05
CA ASN A 80 -18.37 2.34 -4.58
C ASN A 80 -19.47 2.92 -5.48
N THR A 81 -20.04 4.05 -5.09
CA THR A 81 -21.10 4.72 -5.88
C THR A 81 -20.54 5.23 -7.20
N GLU A 82 -19.40 5.92 -7.19
CA GLU A 82 -18.78 6.53 -8.37
C GLU A 82 -18.29 5.51 -9.37
N MET A 83 -17.66 4.44 -8.91
CA MET A 83 -17.14 3.37 -9.76
C MET A 83 -18.20 2.28 -10.07
N ASN A 84 -19.40 2.35 -9.45
CA ASN A 84 -20.39 1.28 -9.51
C ASN A 84 -19.80 -0.08 -9.10
N GLY A 85 -19.17 -0.12 -7.94
CA GLY A 85 -18.55 -1.31 -7.34
C GLY A 85 -17.08 -1.12 -6.96
N ILE A 86 -16.59 -2.00 -6.08
CA ILE A 86 -15.19 -2.10 -5.68
C ILE A 86 -14.80 -3.58 -5.74
N ASN A 87 -13.72 -3.92 -6.42
CA ASN A 87 -13.17 -5.28 -6.43
C ASN A 87 -11.65 -5.34 -6.14
N ILE A 88 -10.99 -4.20 -6.02
CA ILE A 88 -9.61 -4.12 -5.56
C ILE A 88 -9.51 -3.11 -4.41
N LEU A 89 -8.80 -3.49 -3.34
CA LEU A 89 -8.38 -2.61 -2.27
C LEU A 89 -6.85 -2.63 -2.18
N VAL A 90 -6.23 -1.46 -2.20
CA VAL A 90 -4.80 -1.28 -1.91
C VAL A 90 -4.65 -0.48 -0.63
N ASN A 91 -4.39 -1.15 0.48
CA ASN A 91 -4.04 -0.54 1.76
C ASN A 91 -2.57 -0.11 1.69
N ASN A 92 -2.31 1.11 1.21
CA ASN A 92 -0.97 1.62 0.97
C ASN A 92 -0.58 2.77 1.91
N ALA A 93 -1.53 3.53 2.43
CA ALA A 93 -1.23 4.62 3.37
C ALA A 93 -0.35 4.13 4.53
N GLY A 94 0.61 4.93 4.91
CA GLY A 94 1.53 4.59 6.01
C GLY A 94 2.50 5.72 6.30
N ILE A 95 3.11 5.67 7.48
CA ILE A 95 4.12 6.62 7.94
C ILE A 95 5.38 5.87 8.39
N GLY A 96 6.55 6.46 8.08
CA GLY A 96 7.83 5.97 8.59
C GLY A 96 8.21 6.68 9.89
N THR A 97 8.73 5.96 10.86
CA THR A 97 9.29 6.55 12.08
C THR A 97 10.59 5.88 12.43
N MET A 98 11.48 6.65 13.07
CA MET A 98 12.78 6.18 13.56
C MET A 98 12.97 6.59 15.02
N GLY A 99 13.55 5.68 15.80
CA GLY A 99 13.86 5.86 17.22
C GLY A 99 14.14 4.49 17.85
N SER A 100 15.06 4.42 18.83
CA SER A 100 15.29 3.18 19.58
C SER A 100 14.08 2.88 20.49
N ILE A 101 14.02 1.65 21.05
CA ILE A 101 12.99 1.30 22.04
C ILE A 101 12.98 2.23 23.27
N GLU A 102 14.12 2.82 23.61
CA GLU A 102 14.23 3.78 24.71
C GLU A 102 13.75 5.19 24.33
N GLN A 103 13.83 5.56 23.05
CA GLN A 103 13.45 6.87 22.51
C GLN A 103 12.01 6.90 22.01
N GLU A 104 11.43 5.74 21.68
CA GLU A 104 10.09 5.66 21.13
C GLU A 104 9.04 6.10 22.15
N SER A 105 8.29 7.14 21.85
CA SER A 105 7.22 7.61 22.72
C SER A 105 5.96 6.77 22.55
N TYR A 106 5.20 6.57 23.63
CA TYR A 106 3.91 5.88 23.54
C TYR A 106 2.90 6.61 22.64
N ALA A 107 2.99 7.93 22.53
CA ALA A 107 2.17 8.71 21.62
C ALA A 107 2.50 8.41 20.15
N ASN A 108 3.80 8.35 19.81
CA ASN A 108 4.24 7.99 18.47
C ASN A 108 3.94 6.52 18.14
N TRP A 109 4.19 5.61 19.09
CA TRP A 109 3.78 4.20 18.96
C TRP A 109 2.30 4.08 18.57
N LYS A 110 1.38 4.74 19.32
CA LYS A 110 -0.05 4.71 19.00
C LYS A 110 -0.37 5.27 17.64
N LYS A 111 0.27 6.37 17.25
CA LYS A 111 0.09 6.98 15.93
C LYS A 111 0.51 6.02 14.81
N VAL A 112 1.68 5.39 14.92
CA VAL A 112 2.16 4.42 13.94
C VAL A 112 1.23 3.22 13.86
N MET A 113 0.80 2.66 14.99
CA MET A 113 -0.14 1.53 15.01
C MET A 113 -1.47 1.91 14.34
N ALA A 114 -2.04 3.06 14.66
CA ALA A 114 -3.30 3.52 14.07
C ALA A 114 -3.21 3.68 12.54
N VAL A 115 -2.13 4.31 12.04
CA VAL A 115 -1.97 4.58 10.60
C VAL A 115 -1.49 3.35 9.82
N ASP A 116 -0.56 2.55 10.37
CA ASP A 116 0.13 1.50 9.61
C ASP A 116 -0.43 0.09 9.84
N ALA A 117 -1.23 -0.13 10.91
CA ALA A 117 -1.80 -1.43 11.23
C ALA A 117 -3.34 -1.40 11.34
N ASP A 118 -3.89 -0.55 12.24
CA ASP A 118 -5.34 -0.50 12.46
C ASP A 118 -6.08 -0.07 11.19
N SER A 119 -5.51 0.87 10.43
CA SER A 119 -6.04 1.29 9.13
C SER A 119 -6.23 0.14 8.15
N VAL A 120 -5.27 -0.80 8.09
CA VAL A 120 -5.33 -1.97 7.21
C VAL A 120 -6.45 -2.92 7.65
N PHE A 121 -6.63 -3.08 8.97
CA PHE A 121 -7.76 -3.84 9.51
C PHE A 121 -9.09 -3.18 9.11
N LEU A 122 -9.25 -1.87 9.31
CA LEU A 122 -10.45 -1.12 8.94
C LEU A 122 -10.74 -1.22 7.44
N GLY A 123 -9.71 -1.06 6.59
CA GLY A 123 -9.84 -1.21 5.15
C GLY A 123 -10.33 -2.60 4.75
N CYS A 124 -9.70 -3.66 5.26
CA CYS A 124 -10.13 -5.04 5.01
C CYS A 124 -11.57 -5.30 5.50
N LYS A 125 -11.92 -4.81 6.69
CA LYS A 125 -13.24 -4.97 7.29
C LYS A 125 -14.33 -4.31 6.45
N TYR A 126 -14.17 -3.03 6.13
CA TYR A 126 -15.22 -2.24 5.48
C TYR A 126 -15.30 -2.42 3.96
N ALA A 127 -14.18 -2.69 3.27
CA ALA A 127 -14.23 -2.99 1.85
C ALA A 127 -14.92 -4.32 1.54
N MET A 128 -14.90 -5.28 2.48
CA MET A 128 -15.46 -6.61 2.29
C MET A 128 -16.94 -6.59 1.90
N GLN A 129 -17.76 -5.68 2.43
CA GLN A 129 -19.18 -5.57 2.10
C GLN A 129 -19.43 -5.27 0.62
N TYR A 130 -18.57 -4.46 -0.01
CA TYR A 130 -18.64 -4.09 -1.43
C TYR A 130 -17.99 -5.16 -2.30
N MET A 131 -16.83 -5.66 -1.88
CA MET A 131 -16.06 -6.64 -2.66
C MET A 131 -16.79 -7.97 -2.81
N LYS A 132 -17.56 -8.40 -1.80
CA LYS A 132 -18.39 -9.62 -1.91
C LYS A 132 -19.43 -9.55 -3.03
N GLN A 133 -19.90 -8.36 -3.38
CA GLN A 133 -20.88 -8.12 -4.45
C GLN A 133 -20.21 -7.96 -5.82
N ASN A 134 -18.88 -7.75 -5.85
CA ASN A 134 -18.11 -7.44 -7.05
C ASN A 134 -16.93 -8.41 -7.26
N GLN A 135 -17.14 -9.69 -7.01
CA GLN A 135 -16.13 -10.73 -7.19
C GLN A 135 -15.83 -10.98 -8.69
N PRO A 136 -14.63 -11.46 -9.04
CA PRO A 136 -13.52 -11.76 -8.14
C PRO A 136 -12.79 -10.49 -7.67
N GLY A 137 -12.26 -10.55 -6.42
CA GLY A 137 -11.60 -9.43 -5.76
C GLY A 137 -10.15 -9.67 -5.36
N SER A 138 -9.41 -8.58 -5.12
CA SER A 138 -8.04 -8.62 -4.60
C SER A 138 -7.79 -7.53 -3.57
N ILE A 139 -7.30 -7.92 -2.40
CA ILE A 139 -6.80 -7.03 -1.35
C ILE A 139 -5.28 -7.09 -1.37
N ILE A 140 -4.64 -5.93 -1.46
CA ILE A 140 -3.18 -5.77 -1.47
C ILE A 140 -2.82 -4.89 -0.29
N ASN A 141 -2.08 -5.47 0.66
CA ASN A 141 -1.68 -4.78 1.88
C ASN A 141 -0.20 -4.41 1.81
N MET A 142 0.11 -3.10 1.89
CA MET A 142 1.48 -2.63 1.87
C MET A 142 2.12 -2.82 3.25
N SER A 143 2.87 -3.91 3.40
CA SER A 143 3.74 -4.16 4.51
C SER A 143 5.13 -3.55 4.24
N SER A 144 6.17 -4.18 4.70
CA SER A 144 7.57 -3.81 4.50
C SER A 144 8.46 -5.02 4.77
N ILE A 145 9.68 -5.01 4.26
CA ILE A 145 10.72 -5.92 4.74
C ILE A 145 10.93 -5.78 6.26
N ALA A 146 10.68 -4.59 6.82
CA ALA A 146 10.71 -4.31 8.25
C ALA A 146 9.63 -5.04 9.08
N GLY A 147 8.62 -5.61 8.43
CA GLY A 147 7.64 -6.51 9.07
C GLY A 147 8.12 -7.96 9.19
N LEU A 148 9.22 -8.32 8.52
CA LEU A 148 9.83 -9.65 8.53
C LEU A 148 11.19 -9.66 9.25
N TYR A 149 11.95 -8.57 9.13
CA TYR A 149 13.28 -8.40 9.72
C TYR A 149 13.32 -7.11 10.52
N ALA A 150 13.59 -7.24 11.81
CA ALA A 150 13.59 -6.09 12.72
C ALA A 150 14.83 -5.21 12.53
N ALA A 151 14.61 -3.90 12.66
CA ALA A 151 15.68 -2.92 12.84
C ALA A 151 15.58 -2.32 14.25
N ALA A 152 16.69 -2.20 14.96
CA ALA A 152 16.73 -1.71 16.34
C ALA A 152 16.19 -0.26 16.48
N SER A 153 16.20 0.50 15.40
CA SER A 153 15.77 1.90 15.34
C SER A 153 14.33 2.10 14.87
N MET A 154 13.49 1.03 14.77
CA MET A 154 12.15 1.11 14.18
C MET A 154 11.12 0.24 14.94
N PRO A 155 11.05 0.24 16.29
CA PRO A 155 10.21 -0.71 17.04
C PRO A 155 8.72 -0.61 16.69
N ALA A 156 8.15 0.61 16.61
CA ALA A 156 6.75 0.81 16.27
C ALA A 156 6.44 0.39 14.83
N TYR A 157 7.27 0.80 13.89
CA TYR A 157 7.11 0.47 12.47
C TYR A 157 7.26 -1.04 12.20
N ASN A 158 8.25 -1.70 12.81
CA ASN A 158 8.41 -3.14 12.73
C ASN A 158 7.16 -3.87 13.23
N ALA A 159 6.65 -3.50 14.40
CA ALA A 159 5.44 -4.10 14.98
C ALA A 159 4.22 -3.91 14.09
N ALA A 160 3.99 -2.69 13.58
CA ALA A 160 2.86 -2.39 12.71
C ALA A 160 2.92 -3.18 11.39
N LYS A 161 4.09 -3.21 10.73
CA LYS A 161 4.26 -3.94 9.45
C LYS A 161 4.23 -5.47 9.61
N ALA A 162 4.65 -5.99 10.77
CA ALA A 162 4.45 -7.41 11.12
C ALA A 162 2.97 -7.73 11.35
N ALA A 163 2.21 -6.83 11.99
CA ALA A 163 0.76 -6.98 12.13
C ALA A 163 0.06 -7.04 10.77
N VAL A 164 0.40 -6.15 9.83
CA VAL A 164 -0.14 -6.16 8.45
C VAL A 164 0.15 -7.48 7.74
N TRP A 165 1.38 -7.99 7.86
CA TRP A 165 1.76 -9.28 7.26
C TRP A 165 0.83 -10.41 7.71
N LEU A 166 0.67 -10.61 9.02
CA LEU A 166 -0.12 -11.74 9.53
C LEU A 166 -1.62 -11.50 9.38
N LEU A 167 -2.10 -10.25 9.51
CA LEU A 167 -3.49 -9.88 9.22
C LEU A 167 -3.86 -10.22 7.77
N SER A 168 -2.97 -9.95 6.80
CA SER A 168 -3.20 -10.27 5.39
C SER A 168 -3.48 -11.77 5.18
N LYS A 169 -2.74 -12.65 5.89
CA LYS A 169 -2.96 -14.10 5.87
C LYS A 169 -4.29 -14.51 6.53
N SER A 170 -4.66 -13.87 7.63
CA SER A 170 -5.95 -14.10 8.30
C SER A 170 -7.13 -13.75 7.40
N VAL A 171 -7.05 -12.61 6.69
CA VAL A 171 -8.07 -12.18 5.71
C VAL A 171 -8.14 -13.16 4.53
N ALA A 172 -6.98 -13.61 4.01
CA ALA A 172 -6.92 -14.60 2.94
C ALA A 172 -7.64 -15.91 3.32
N LEU A 173 -7.34 -16.43 4.51
CA LEU A 173 -7.98 -17.65 5.04
C LEU A 173 -9.49 -17.47 5.26
N HIS A 174 -9.90 -16.32 5.83
CA HIS A 174 -11.31 -16.01 6.00
C HIS A 174 -12.05 -16.02 4.66
N CYS A 175 -11.53 -15.33 3.64
CA CYS A 175 -12.16 -15.30 2.32
C CYS A 175 -12.26 -16.70 1.71
N ALA A 176 -11.19 -17.48 1.76
CA ALA A 176 -11.15 -18.83 1.20
C ALA A 176 -12.13 -19.77 1.90
N THR A 177 -12.16 -19.78 3.24
CA THR A 177 -13.05 -20.67 4.02
C THR A 177 -14.52 -20.24 3.96
N SER A 178 -14.78 -18.95 3.70
CA SER A 178 -16.14 -18.42 3.47
C SER A 178 -16.63 -18.58 2.03
N GLY A 179 -15.83 -19.16 1.13
CA GLY A 179 -16.18 -19.34 -0.27
C GLY A 179 -16.16 -18.06 -1.11
N TYR A 180 -15.52 -16.99 -0.61
CA TYR A 180 -15.39 -15.75 -1.37
C TYR A 180 -14.24 -15.86 -2.38
N GLN A 181 -14.49 -15.41 -3.62
CA GLN A 181 -13.44 -15.28 -4.63
C GLN A 181 -12.66 -13.97 -4.43
N ILE A 182 -12.20 -13.73 -3.20
CA ILE A 182 -11.41 -12.56 -2.82
C ILE A 182 -10.07 -13.04 -2.27
N ARG A 183 -8.99 -12.53 -2.83
CA ARG A 183 -7.63 -12.84 -2.43
C ARG A 183 -7.09 -11.72 -1.54
N SER A 184 -6.20 -12.05 -0.62
CA SER A 184 -5.49 -11.06 0.21
C SER A 184 -4.02 -11.42 0.27
N ASN A 185 -3.16 -10.48 -0.14
CA ASN A 185 -1.71 -10.66 -0.18
C ASN A 185 -1.00 -9.43 0.36
N SER A 186 0.21 -9.58 0.86
CA SER A 186 1.04 -8.47 1.30
C SER A 186 2.26 -8.28 0.40
N ILE A 187 2.61 -7.01 0.13
CA ILE A 187 3.86 -6.63 -0.55
C ILE A 187 4.83 -6.11 0.52
N HIS A 188 6.08 -6.52 0.42
CA HIS A 188 7.15 -6.20 1.37
C HIS A 188 8.31 -5.51 0.65
N PRO A 189 8.19 -4.19 0.38
CA PRO A 189 9.30 -3.43 -0.19
C PRO A 189 10.42 -3.24 0.84
N VAL A 190 11.63 -3.07 0.32
CA VAL A 190 12.76 -2.51 1.08
C VAL A 190 12.81 -0.99 0.88
N PHE A 191 13.96 -0.43 0.60
CA PHE A 191 14.12 0.99 0.30
C PHE A 191 13.67 1.28 -1.13
N ILE A 192 12.56 2.01 -1.28
CA ILE A 192 12.00 2.45 -2.56
C ILE A 192 12.07 3.99 -2.60
N ARG A 193 12.43 4.55 -3.75
CA ARG A 193 12.56 6.00 -3.96
C ARG A 193 11.21 6.72 -3.84
N THR A 194 10.87 7.10 -2.62
CA THR A 194 9.61 7.76 -2.24
C THR A 194 9.90 8.83 -1.19
N PRO A 195 8.99 9.78 -0.93
CA PRO A 195 9.17 10.79 0.10
C PRO A 195 9.46 10.25 1.51
N ILE A 196 9.05 9.01 1.83
CA ILE A 196 9.40 8.36 3.11
C ILE A 196 10.91 8.21 3.27
N LEU A 197 11.67 7.98 2.20
CA LEU A 197 13.13 7.90 2.27
C LEU A 197 13.80 9.22 2.63
N ASP A 198 13.19 10.35 2.31
CA ASP A 198 13.78 11.66 2.62
C ASP A 198 13.87 11.87 4.14
N GLY A 199 12.85 11.41 4.90
CA GLY A 199 12.89 11.41 6.38
C GLY A 199 13.96 10.50 6.99
N ILE A 200 14.41 9.47 6.29
CA ILE A 200 15.48 8.57 6.74
C ILE A 200 16.86 9.26 6.60
N THR A 201 17.03 10.16 5.65
CA THR A 201 18.28 10.88 5.40
C THR A 201 18.75 11.63 6.66
N ASP A 202 17.85 12.36 7.29
CA ASP A 202 18.13 13.12 8.51
C ASP A 202 18.50 12.18 9.68
N ALA A 203 17.78 11.08 9.82
CA ALA A 203 18.02 10.09 10.88
C ALA A 203 19.37 9.35 10.72
N LEU A 204 19.85 9.18 9.49
CA LEU A 204 21.17 8.59 9.21
C LEU A 204 22.33 9.59 9.36
N GLY A 205 22.03 10.88 9.53
CA GLY A 205 23.06 11.93 9.62
C GLY A 205 23.85 12.14 8.33
N VAL A 206 23.31 11.72 7.19
CA VAL A 206 23.92 11.92 5.86
C VAL A 206 23.39 13.20 5.23
N LYS A 207 24.21 13.84 4.38
CA LYS A 207 23.93 15.18 3.86
C LYS A 207 23.38 15.16 2.43
N THR A 208 23.60 14.09 1.71
CA THR A 208 23.19 13.99 0.29
C THR A 208 22.41 12.72 0.02
N THR A 209 21.61 12.76 -1.05
CA THR A 209 20.88 11.58 -1.54
C THR A 209 21.83 10.46 -1.94
N GLU A 210 22.98 10.78 -2.54
CA GLU A 210 23.99 9.82 -2.95
C GLU A 210 24.64 9.10 -1.74
N GLU A 211 24.93 9.83 -0.66
CA GLU A 211 25.41 9.24 0.59
C GLU A 211 24.38 8.33 1.21
N ARG A 212 23.12 8.76 1.29
CA ARG A 212 22.01 7.94 1.77
C ARG A 212 21.88 6.66 0.96
N ASP A 213 21.79 6.77 -0.37
CA ASP A 213 21.61 5.62 -1.25
C ASP A 213 22.79 4.65 -1.13
N LYS A 214 24.03 5.15 -1.00
CA LYS A 214 25.22 4.32 -0.76
C LYS A 214 25.15 3.58 0.59
N VAL A 215 24.61 4.19 1.64
CA VAL A 215 24.44 3.53 2.95
C VAL A 215 23.34 2.46 2.86
N LEU A 216 22.17 2.80 2.33
CA LEU A 216 21.02 1.92 2.28
C LEU A 216 21.24 0.70 1.36
N THR A 217 21.97 0.87 0.27
CA THR A 217 22.23 -0.21 -0.68
C THR A 217 23.30 -1.23 -0.25
N ARG A 218 24.03 -0.98 0.86
CA ARG A 218 25.03 -1.94 1.36
C ARG A 218 24.46 -3.31 1.68
N GLY A 219 23.22 -3.35 2.21
CA GLY A 219 22.49 -4.59 2.54
C GLY A 219 21.68 -5.16 1.38
N ILE A 220 21.63 -4.50 0.23
CA ILE A 220 20.83 -4.96 -0.93
C ILE A 220 21.78 -5.63 -1.94
N PRO A 221 21.63 -6.95 -2.24
CA PRO A 221 22.48 -7.63 -3.21
C PRO A 221 22.48 -6.99 -4.61
N MET A 222 21.32 -6.50 -5.10
CA MET A 222 21.22 -5.79 -6.38
C MET A 222 21.86 -4.39 -6.39
N ARG A 223 22.37 -3.90 -5.26
CA ARG A 223 23.15 -2.65 -5.11
C ARG A 223 22.47 -1.39 -5.65
N ARG A 224 21.16 -1.35 -5.65
CA ARG A 224 20.36 -0.17 -6.01
C ARG A 224 19.18 0.03 -5.04
N ILE A 225 18.71 1.26 -4.92
CA ILE A 225 17.41 1.59 -4.38
C ILE A 225 16.34 1.12 -5.39
N GLY A 226 15.22 0.60 -4.91
CA GLY A 226 14.08 0.28 -5.76
C GLY A 226 13.36 1.54 -6.25
N GLU A 227 12.74 1.46 -7.40
CA GLU A 227 11.87 2.52 -7.92
C GLU A 227 10.40 2.20 -7.61
N PRO A 228 9.51 3.21 -7.52
CA PRO A 228 8.08 2.98 -7.25
C PRO A 228 7.42 2.00 -8.21
N GLU A 229 7.89 1.96 -9.46
CA GLU A 229 7.42 1.05 -10.50
C GLU A 229 7.74 -0.42 -10.18
N ASP A 230 8.86 -0.72 -9.49
CA ASP A 230 9.20 -2.08 -9.04
C ASP A 230 8.08 -2.65 -8.15
N VAL A 231 7.45 -1.81 -7.32
CA VAL A 231 6.32 -2.18 -6.45
C VAL A 231 4.99 -2.16 -7.21
N ALA A 232 4.80 -1.18 -8.10
CA ALA A 232 3.56 -1.04 -8.85
C ALA A 232 3.32 -2.23 -9.81
N TYR A 233 4.37 -2.79 -10.45
CA TYR A 233 4.26 -4.03 -11.24
C TYR A 233 3.80 -5.22 -10.40
N ALA A 234 4.31 -5.35 -9.17
CA ALA A 234 3.87 -6.39 -8.24
C ALA A 234 2.40 -6.21 -7.85
N ALA A 235 1.97 -4.97 -7.61
CA ALA A 235 0.57 -4.64 -7.33
C ALA A 235 -0.35 -4.97 -8.52
N VAL A 236 0.06 -4.67 -9.76
CA VAL A 236 -0.69 -5.06 -10.97
C VAL A 236 -0.84 -6.59 -11.05
N TYR A 237 0.24 -7.34 -10.84
CA TYR A 237 0.18 -8.80 -10.82
C TYR A 237 -0.83 -9.32 -9.79
N LEU A 238 -0.75 -8.84 -8.55
CA LEU A 238 -1.66 -9.26 -7.48
C LEU A 238 -3.11 -8.80 -7.70
N ALA A 239 -3.33 -7.68 -8.38
CA ALA A 239 -4.66 -7.18 -8.73
C ALA A 239 -5.30 -7.93 -9.90
N SER A 240 -4.49 -8.47 -10.81
CA SER A 240 -4.93 -9.12 -12.04
C SER A 240 -5.41 -10.56 -11.83
N ASP A 241 -6.05 -11.12 -12.86
CA ASP A 241 -6.49 -12.52 -12.88
C ASP A 241 -5.31 -13.50 -13.10
N GLU A 242 -4.11 -13.00 -13.42
CA GLU A 242 -2.90 -13.81 -13.49
C GLU A 242 -2.53 -14.43 -12.14
N SER A 243 -2.93 -13.79 -11.04
CA SER A 243 -2.70 -14.25 -9.67
C SER A 243 -3.92 -14.93 -9.02
N LYS A 244 -4.87 -15.44 -9.81
CA LYS A 244 -6.14 -16.02 -9.31
C LYS A 244 -5.99 -17.17 -8.32
N PHE A 245 -4.84 -17.84 -8.29
CA PHE A 245 -4.53 -18.94 -7.34
C PHE A 245 -3.51 -18.53 -6.27
N ILE A 246 -3.28 -17.21 -6.10
CA ILE A 246 -2.31 -16.63 -5.17
C ILE A 246 -3.05 -15.87 -4.08
N THR A 247 -3.05 -16.41 -2.85
CA THR A 247 -3.61 -15.75 -1.65
C THR A 247 -2.79 -16.08 -0.41
N GLY A 248 -2.68 -15.15 0.52
CA GLY A 248 -1.94 -15.32 1.78
C GLY A 248 -0.42 -15.26 1.64
N ILE A 249 0.12 -14.84 0.49
CA ILE A 249 1.57 -14.73 0.32
C ILE A 249 2.12 -13.38 0.83
N GLU A 250 3.41 -13.40 1.15
CA GLU A 250 4.25 -12.22 1.26
C GLU A 250 5.14 -12.09 0.00
N LEU A 251 4.89 -11.06 -0.79
CA LEU A 251 5.68 -10.78 -2.00
C LEU A 251 6.75 -9.73 -1.68
N LYS A 252 7.99 -10.16 -1.62
CA LYS A 252 9.14 -9.31 -1.29
C LYS A 252 9.65 -8.59 -2.53
N ILE A 253 9.85 -7.27 -2.41
CA ILE A 253 10.42 -6.40 -3.45
C ILE A 253 11.64 -5.72 -2.83
N ASP A 254 12.72 -6.47 -2.68
CA ASP A 254 13.82 -6.14 -1.78
C ASP A 254 15.23 -6.28 -2.39
N GLY A 255 15.32 -6.51 -3.69
CA GLY A 255 16.61 -6.66 -4.38
C GLY A 255 17.49 -7.79 -3.83
N GLY A 256 16.87 -8.80 -3.21
CA GLY A 256 17.54 -9.98 -2.65
C GLY A 256 17.98 -9.80 -1.18
N MET A 257 17.61 -8.71 -0.49
CA MET A 257 18.02 -8.46 0.90
C MET A 257 17.64 -9.62 1.82
N SER A 258 16.47 -10.21 1.66
CA SER A 258 15.98 -11.29 2.51
C SER A 258 16.36 -12.71 2.05
N ALA A 259 17.16 -12.83 1.01
CA ALA A 259 17.61 -14.13 0.49
C ALA A 259 18.96 -14.60 1.06
N GLN A 260 19.56 -13.83 1.98
CA GLN A 260 20.86 -14.11 2.61
C GLN A 260 20.69 -14.43 4.10
#